data_7cf0bdf7515bfd2cc070ab66127e141e
#
_entry.id   7cf0bdf7515bfd2cc070ab66127e141e
#
_cell.length_a   1.000
_cell.length_b   1.000
_cell.length_c   1.000
_cell.angle_alpha   90.00
_cell.angle_beta   90.00
_cell.angle_gamma   90.00
#
_symmetry.space_group_name_H-M   'P 1'
#
loop_
_entity.id
_entity.type
_entity.pdbx_description
1 polymer ?
#
loop_
_entity_poly.entity_id
_entity_poly.type
_entity_poly.pdbx_seq_one_letter_code
_entity_poly.pdbx_strand_id
1 'polypeptide(L)'
;MLNPTNVYCRLNRWLRYPLIMILISLSACVSHTGIKQHSHDYYSRVKSANFFSTEDYPDCVIILPAKGIAFKKHALIIEDVLLRHFQIYFNRIISPSTRRHIVKNRAYNLTALRELKHFSRSTDCNYGLLANVKNLNHSYAIAYALRSFEVSLQLITLDGNSIIWQESHSGTRSAGGLPTGPLGLVMNVNNANHFMNDADGLEALVEDVVRQLSKRFFFFKKTF
;
A
#
# COMPACT_ATOMS: atom_id res chain seq x y z
N MET A 1 8.76 -0.53 -79.21
CA MET A 1 8.85 -1.71 -78.30
C MET A 1 9.25 -1.25 -76.92
N LEU A 2 8.31 -1.11 -76.02
CA LEU A 2 8.54 -0.65 -74.65
C LEU A 2 8.77 -1.87 -73.72
N ASN A 3 9.88 -1.88 -73.03
CA ASN A 3 10.37 -3.01 -72.25
C ASN A 3 9.56 -3.09 -70.89
N PRO A 4 8.84 -4.19 -70.60
CA PRO A 4 7.93 -4.28 -69.51
C PRO A 4 8.61 -4.40 -68.09
N THR A 5 9.94 -4.46 -68.03
CA THR A 5 10.68 -4.69 -66.77
C THR A 5 10.86 -3.48 -65.91
N ASN A 6 10.54 -2.26 -66.38
CA ASN A 6 10.76 -1.03 -65.65
C ASN A 6 9.54 -0.54 -64.82
N VAL A 7 8.38 -1.15 -64.97
CA VAL A 7 7.16 -0.70 -64.29
C VAL A 7 7.04 -1.32 -62.89
N TYR A 8 7.52 -2.54 -62.70
CA TYR A 8 7.40 -3.24 -61.41
C TYR A 8 8.35 -2.72 -60.32
N CYS A 9 9.47 -2.12 -60.71
CA CYS A 9 10.44 -1.64 -59.72
C CYS A 9 10.04 -0.30 -59.10
N ARG A 10 9.14 0.48 -59.72
CA ARG A 10 8.68 1.78 -59.19
C ARG A 10 7.51 1.64 -58.22
N LEU A 11 6.64 0.63 -58.39
CA LEU A 11 5.51 0.43 -57.48
C LEU A 11 5.95 -0.08 -56.10
N ASN A 12 7.01 -0.89 -56.03
CA ASN A 12 7.48 -1.47 -54.79
C ASN A 12 8.22 -0.46 -53.88
N ARG A 13 8.61 0.69 -54.45
CA ARG A 13 9.31 1.75 -53.68
C ARG A 13 8.32 2.65 -52.93
N TRP A 14 7.09 2.76 -53.41
CA TRP A 14 6.06 3.59 -52.77
C TRP A 14 5.29 2.85 -51.67
N LEU A 15 5.23 1.51 -51.73
CA LEU A 15 4.59 0.70 -50.71
C LEU A 15 5.44 0.54 -49.44
N ARG A 16 6.75 0.79 -49.47
CA ARG A 16 7.62 0.68 -48.31
C ARG A 16 7.56 1.89 -47.38
N TYR A 17 7.19 3.06 -47.91
CA TYR A 17 7.11 4.27 -47.12
C TYR A 17 5.92 4.34 -46.14
N PRO A 18 4.71 3.90 -46.50
CA PRO A 18 3.60 3.95 -45.54
C PRO A 18 3.81 3.02 -44.34
N LEU A 19 4.48 1.89 -44.56
CA LEU A 19 4.76 0.96 -43.45
C LEU A 19 5.79 1.52 -42.46
N ILE A 20 6.78 2.26 -42.94
CA ILE A 20 7.76 2.97 -42.10
C ILE A 20 7.09 4.14 -41.41
N MET A 21 6.20 4.88 -42.05
CA MET A 21 5.46 5.99 -41.45
C MET A 21 4.47 5.51 -40.37
N ILE A 22 3.85 4.32 -40.55
CA ILE A 22 3.00 3.70 -39.55
C ILE A 22 3.83 3.27 -38.31
N LEU A 23 5.03 2.75 -38.52
CA LEU A 23 5.94 2.39 -37.42
C LEU A 23 6.45 3.62 -36.67
N ILE A 24 6.67 4.74 -37.33
CA ILE A 24 7.10 6.00 -36.70
C ILE A 24 5.93 6.66 -35.98
N SER A 25 4.70 6.56 -36.47
CA SER A 25 3.53 7.10 -35.78
C SER A 25 3.12 6.31 -34.53
N LEU A 26 3.44 5.00 -34.49
CA LEU A 26 3.24 4.17 -33.29
C LEU A 26 4.28 4.45 -32.20
N SER A 27 5.47 4.94 -32.54
CA SER A 27 6.49 5.31 -31.55
C SER A 27 6.25 6.70 -30.91
N ALA A 28 5.42 7.55 -31.50
CA ALA A 28 5.12 8.88 -30.97
C ALA A 28 4.05 8.90 -29.85
N CYS A 29 3.37 7.78 -29.61
CA CYS A 29 2.36 7.67 -28.53
C CYS A 29 2.88 7.05 -27.24
N VAL A 30 4.19 6.81 -27.11
CA VAL A 30 4.80 6.66 -25.80
C VAL A 30 5.06 8.09 -25.27
N SER A 31 3.98 8.78 -24.94
CA SER A 31 4.10 9.87 -23.99
C SER A 31 4.72 9.25 -22.74
N HIS A 32 5.98 9.54 -22.53
CA HIS A 32 6.62 9.43 -21.24
C HIS A 32 5.82 10.34 -20.32
N THR A 33 4.66 9.86 -19.85
CA THR A 33 4.16 10.31 -18.58
C THR A 33 5.23 9.81 -17.61
N GLY A 34 6.30 10.61 -17.51
CA GLY A 34 7.17 10.56 -16.38
C GLY A 34 6.20 10.46 -15.23
N ILE A 35 6.19 9.32 -14.55
CA ILE A 35 5.64 9.22 -13.22
C ILE A 35 6.41 10.31 -12.50
N LYS A 36 5.85 11.53 -12.53
CA LYS A 36 6.17 12.51 -11.51
C LYS A 36 5.83 11.71 -10.26
N GLN A 37 6.88 11.24 -9.64
CA GLN A 37 6.88 10.88 -8.26
C GLN A 37 6.45 12.18 -7.59
N HIS A 38 5.13 12.42 -7.64
CA HIS A 38 4.48 13.35 -6.76
C HIS A 38 4.72 12.70 -5.40
N SER A 39 5.89 13.00 -4.84
CA SER A 39 5.97 13.21 -3.43
C SER A 39 4.94 14.31 -3.17
N HIS A 40 3.66 13.93 -3.20
CA HIS A 40 2.68 14.68 -2.48
C HIS A 40 3.17 14.59 -1.03
N ASP A 41 4.05 15.54 -0.68
CA ASP A 41 4.09 16.11 0.64
C ASP A 41 2.70 16.69 0.91
N TYR A 42 1.72 15.79 0.93
CA TYR A 42 0.50 16.02 1.63
C TYR A 42 0.88 15.96 3.11
N TYR A 43 1.61 17.00 3.54
CA TYR A 43 1.55 17.46 4.90
C TYR A 43 0.08 17.85 5.12
N SER A 44 -0.77 16.84 5.31
CA SER A 44 -1.96 17.07 6.08
C SER A 44 -1.41 17.64 7.39
N ARG A 45 -1.52 18.95 7.50
CA ARG A 45 -1.36 19.69 8.75
C ARG A 45 -2.34 19.02 9.72
N VAL A 46 -1.94 17.86 10.25
CA VAL A 46 -2.49 17.40 11.51
C VAL A 46 -2.17 18.57 12.41
N LYS A 47 -3.19 19.30 12.82
CA LYS A 47 -3.08 20.11 14.00
C LYS A 47 -2.59 19.12 15.04
N SER A 48 -1.28 19.09 15.26
CA SER A 48 -0.71 18.55 16.46
C SER A 48 -1.36 19.40 17.55
N ALA A 49 -2.52 18.95 17.98
CA ALA A 49 -3.06 19.46 19.22
C ALA A 49 -1.95 19.19 20.21
N ASN A 50 -1.45 20.24 20.86
CA ASN A 50 -0.51 20.20 21.98
C ASN A 50 -1.15 19.44 23.13
N PHE A 51 -1.30 18.11 23.00
CA PHE A 51 -2.11 17.29 23.89
C PHE A 51 -1.30 16.39 24.81
N PHE A 52 0.02 16.36 24.65
CA PHE A 52 0.84 15.58 25.55
C PHE A 52 1.85 16.48 26.27
N SER A 53 1.72 16.58 27.59
CA SER A 53 2.88 16.77 28.41
C SER A 53 3.78 15.54 28.30
N THR A 54 5.06 15.68 28.52
CA THR A 54 6.04 14.56 28.48
C THR A 54 5.65 13.38 29.41
N GLU A 55 4.70 13.59 30.33
CA GLU A 55 4.17 12.58 31.25
C GLU A 55 3.03 11.73 30.67
N ASP A 56 2.44 12.11 29.54
CA ASP A 56 1.21 11.50 28.98
C ASP A 56 1.43 10.57 27.78
N TYR A 57 2.68 10.17 27.50
CA TYR A 57 2.91 9.22 26.41
C TYR A 57 2.23 7.87 26.71
N PRO A 58 1.49 7.29 25.74
CA PRO A 58 0.77 6.05 25.95
C PRO A 58 1.65 4.90 26.41
N ASP A 59 1.46 4.44 27.64
CA ASP A 59 2.17 3.28 28.18
C ASP A 59 1.71 1.97 27.54
N CYS A 60 0.40 1.89 27.24
CA CYS A 60 -0.24 0.75 26.61
C CYS A 60 -0.98 1.14 25.33
N VAL A 61 -0.90 0.30 24.30
CA VAL A 61 -1.68 0.43 23.08
C VAL A 61 -2.31 -0.90 22.65
N ILE A 62 -3.50 -0.83 22.05
CA ILE A 62 -4.21 -1.98 21.50
C ILE A 62 -4.11 -1.90 19.96
N ILE A 63 -3.64 -2.95 19.29
CA ILE A 63 -3.77 -3.04 17.84
C ILE A 63 -5.23 -3.33 17.50
N LEU A 64 -5.93 -2.33 16.96
CA LEU A 64 -7.34 -2.46 16.56
C LEU A 64 -7.50 -3.23 15.24
N PRO A 65 -8.72 -3.75 14.96
CA PRO A 65 -8.99 -4.38 13.67
C PRO A 65 -8.75 -3.41 12.51
N ALA A 66 -7.98 -3.83 11.52
CA ALA A 66 -7.75 -3.03 10.33
C ALA A 66 -9.06 -2.84 9.55
N LYS A 67 -9.31 -1.60 9.09
CA LYS A 67 -10.52 -1.20 8.33
C LYS A 67 -10.20 -1.00 6.85
N GLY A 68 -11.25 -1.03 6.00
CA GLY A 68 -11.10 -0.80 4.56
C GLY A 68 -10.61 -2.02 3.77
N ILE A 69 -10.69 -3.23 4.33
CA ILE A 69 -10.19 -4.46 3.72
C ILE A 69 -11.33 -5.47 3.56
N ALA A 70 -11.51 -5.96 2.32
CA ALA A 70 -12.53 -6.97 2.03
C ALA A 70 -12.15 -8.37 2.56
N PHE A 71 -10.85 -8.71 2.56
CA PHE A 71 -10.39 -10.05 2.92
C PHE A 71 -9.77 -10.09 4.31
N LYS A 72 -10.34 -10.91 5.19
CA LYS A 72 -9.86 -11.11 6.57
C LYS A 72 -8.37 -11.50 6.63
N LYS A 73 -7.89 -12.32 5.68
CA LYS A 73 -6.47 -12.72 5.62
C LYS A 73 -5.54 -11.51 5.50
N HIS A 74 -5.88 -10.55 4.65
CA HIS A 74 -5.06 -9.34 4.46
C HIS A 74 -5.09 -8.45 5.72
N ALA A 75 -6.24 -8.36 6.39
CA ALA A 75 -6.33 -7.63 7.65
C ALA A 75 -5.39 -8.20 8.71
N LEU A 76 -5.30 -9.53 8.82
CA LEU A 76 -4.41 -10.21 9.76
C LEU A 76 -2.93 -9.92 9.46
N ILE A 77 -2.52 -9.94 8.18
CA ILE A 77 -1.15 -9.60 7.78
C ILE A 77 -0.80 -8.18 8.24
N ILE A 78 -1.69 -7.21 7.98
CA ILE A 78 -1.45 -5.81 8.35
C ILE A 78 -1.35 -5.65 9.86
N GLU A 79 -2.25 -6.28 10.62
CA GLU A 79 -2.26 -6.22 12.08
C GLU A 79 -0.98 -6.83 12.67
N ASP A 80 -0.48 -7.93 12.12
CA ASP A 80 0.74 -8.60 12.60
C ASP A 80 2.01 -7.79 12.23
N VAL A 81 2.03 -7.16 11.06
CA VAL A 81 3.11 -6.24 10.66
C VAL A 81 3.11 -5.01 11.58
N LEU A 82 1.95 -4.44 11.91
CA LEU A 82 1.85 -3.35 12.86
C LEU A 82 2.42 -3.74 14.24
N LEU A 83 2.08 -4.93 14.73
CA LEU A 83 2.63 -5.42 15.99
C LEU A 83 4.17 -5.45 15.95
N ARG A 84 4.76 -6.04 14.89
CA ARG A 84 6.23 -6.14 14.76
C ARG A 84 6.94 -4.79 14.79
N HIS A 85 6.37 -3.78 14.11
CA HIS A 85 7.00 -2.47 14.00
C HIS A 85 6.72 -1.53 15.19
N PHE A 86 5.57 -1.66 15.83
CA PHE A 86 5.17 -0.72 16.87
C PHE A 86 5.46 -1.20 18.30
N GLN A 87 5.73 -2.50 18.50
CA GLN A 87 6.03 -3.04 19.84
C GLN A 87 7.23 -2.38 20.55
N ILE A 88 8.16 -1.80 19.79
CA ILE A 88 9.34 -1.12 20.33
C ILE A 88 9.03 0.28 20.90
N TYR A 89 7.86 0.83 20.61
CA TYR A 89 7.50 2.20 21.02
C TYR A 89 6.66 2.25 22.29
N PHE A 90 6.05 1.16 22.71
CA PHE A 90 5.15 1.09 23.86
C PHE A 90 5.65 0.07 24.88
N ASN A 91 5.47 0.35 26.15
CA ASN A 91 5.85 -0.59 27.20
C ASN A 91 4.96 -1.83 27.20
N ARG A 92 3.68 -1.65 26.87
CA ARG A 92 2.71 -2.73 26.73
C ARG A 92 1.91 -2.60 25.44
N ILE A 93 1.79 -3.70 24.70
CA ILE A 93 0.96 -3.76 23.51
C ILE A 93 0.02 -4.97 23.57
N ILE A 94 -1.27 -4.72 23.34
CA ILE A 94 -2.25 -5.80 23.23
C ILE A 94 -2.26 -6.27 21.77
N SER A 95 -1.71 -7.46 21.58
CA SER A 95 -1.55 -8.05 20.25
C SER A 95 -2.90 -8.38 19.60
N PRO A 96 -2.94 -8.50 18.26
CA PRO A 96 -4.14 -8.91 17.55
C PRO A 96 -4.69 -10.26 18.03
N SER A 97 -3.83 -11.22 18.38
CA SER A 97 -4.22 -12.53 18.90
C SER A 97 -4.88 -12.43 20.26
N THR A 98 -4.26 -11.71 21.22
CA THR A 98 -4.78 -11.44 22.56
C THR A 98 -6.12 -10.70 22.48
N ARG A 99 -6.19 -9.65 21.66
CA ARG A 99 -7.42 -8.89 21.42
C ARG A 99 -8.53 -9.81 20.94
N ARG A 100 -8.29 -10.64 19.89
CA ARG A 100 -9.29 -11.59 19.36
C ARG A 100 -9.77 -12.58 20.41
N HIS A 101 -8.87 -13.06 21.27
CA HIS A 101 -9.23 -13.98 22.37
C HIS A 101 -10.19 -13.31 23.37
N ILE A 102 -9.85 -12.09 23.83
CA ILE A 102 -10.70 -11.34 24.78
C ILE A 102 -12.06 -11.01 24.14
N VAL A 103 -12.06 -10.53 22.89
CA VAL A 103 -13.28 -10.19 22.15
C VAL A 103 -14.20 -11.40 22.02
N LYS A 104 -13.65 -12.57 21.68
CA LYS A 104 -14.43 -13.80 21.56
C LYS A 104 -15.03 -14.24 22.89
N ASN A 105 -14.24 -14.20 23.96
CA ASN A 105 -14.67 -14.70 25.26
C ASN A 105 -15.71 -13.80 25.94
N ARG A 106 -15.68 -12.49 25.66
CA ARG A 106 -16.58 -11.50 26.28
C ARG A 106 -17.61 -10.91 25.33
N ALA A 107 -17.65 -11.42 24.07
CA ALA A 107 -18.57 -11.00 23.00
C ALA A 107 -18.54 -9.47 22.71
N TYR A 108 -17.39 -8.81 22.85
CA TYR A 108 -17.28 -7.38 22.55
C TYR A 108 -17.42 -7.09 21.06
N ASN A 109 -18.12 -6.00 20.73
CA ASN A 109 -18.18 -5.41 19.40
C ASN A 109 -17.31 -4.14 19.35
N LEU A 110 -16.06 -4.26 18.89
CA LEU A 110 -15.11 -3.13 18.85
C LEU A 110 -15.46 -2.04 17.83
N THR A 111 -16.54 -2.19 17.06
CA THR A 111 -17.04 -1.12 16.17
C THR A 111 -17.95 -0.14 16.91
N ALA A 112 -18.53 -0.56 18.02
CA ALA A 112 -19.38 0.27 18.86
C ALA A 112 -18.54 1.00 19.92
N LEU A 113 -18.64 2.33 19.99
CA LEU A 113 -17.85 3.16 20.90
C LEU A 113 -18.04 2.75 22.39
N ARG A 114 -19.27 2.39 22.75
CA ARG A 114 -19.58 1.94 24.12
C ARG A 114 -18.82 0.67 24.48
N GLU A 115 -18.82 -0.31 23.59
CA GLU A 115 -18.11 -1.58 23.76
C GLU A 115 -16.58 -1.38 23.77
N LEU A 116 -16.10 -0.46 22.93
CA LEU A 116 -14.68 -0.10 22.89
C LEU A 116 -14.22 0.50 24.23
N LYS A 117 -15.03 1.36 24.87
CA LYS A 117 -14.76 1.87 26.23
C LYS A 117 -14.75 0.76 27.29
N HIS A 118 -15.67 -0.19 27.21
CA HIS A 118 -15.68 -1.34 28.13
C HIS A 118 -14.44 -2.23 27.92
N PHE A 119 -14.06 -2.44 26.67
CA PHE A 119 -12.86 -3.17 26.33
C PHE A 119 -11.60 -2.49 26.87
N SER A 120 -11.46 -1.17 26.68
CA SER A 120 -10.38 -0.35 27.23
C SER A 120 -10.24 -0.53 28.74
N ARG A 121 -11.34 -0.37 29.49
CA ARG A 121 -11.35 -0.55 30.95
C ARG A 121 -10.99 -1.98 31.37
N SER A 122 -11.48 -2.99 30.65
CA SER A 122 -11.23 -4.39 30.98
C SER A 122 -9.79 -4.83 30.72
N THR A 123 -9.06 -4.09 29.90
CA THR A 123 -7.67 -4.35 29.52
C THR A 123 -6.70 -3.37 30.15
N ASP A 124 -7.22 -2.36 30.86
CA ASP A 124 -6.45 -1.25 31.41
C ASP A 124 -5.52 -0.63 30.34
N CYS A 125 -6.11 -0.32 29.17
CA CYS A 125 -5.37 0.18 28.02
C CYS A 125 -6.24 1.17 27.24
N ASN A 126 -5.91 2.46 27.35
CA ASN A 126 -6.77 3.55 26.88
C ASN A 126 -6.49 4.03 25.47
N TYR A 127 -5.51 3.43 24.78
CA TYR A 127 -5.12 3.85 23.45
C TYR A 127 -5.21 2.71 22.45
N GLY A 128 -5.53 3.05 21.20
CA GLY A 128 -5.63 2.10 20.10
C GLY A 128 -4.88 2.57 18.87
N LEU A 129 -4.14 1.67 18.25
CA LEU A 129 -3.54 1.86 16.92
C LEU A 129 -4.46 1.26 15.87
N LEU A 130 -5.01 2.11 14.99
CA LEU A 130 -5.97 1.77 13.96
C LEU A 130 -5.36 1.94 12.58
N ALA A 131 -5.41 0.90 11.75
CA ALA A 131 -5.09 0.97 10.34
C ALA A 131 -6.36 1.16 9.51
N ASN A 132 -6.43 2.24 8.73
CA ASN A 132 -7.42 2.49 7.71
C ASN A 132 -6.79 2.29 6.34
N VAL A 133 -7.08 1.16 5.69
CA VAL A 133 -6.60 0.88 4.34
C VAL A 133 -7.45 1.64 3.35
N LYS A 134 -6.83 2.55 2.60
CA LYS A 134 -7.48 3.36 1.58
C LYS A 134 -7.47 2.69 0.22
N ASN A 135 -6.37 2.01 -0.07
CA ASN A 135 -6.19 1.30 -1.33
C ASN A 135 -5.39 0.01 -1.12
N LEU A 136 -5.91 -1.07 -1.67
CA LEU A 136 -5.21 -2.33 -1.84
C LEU A 136 -5.60 -2.86 -3.22
N ASN A 137 -4.79 -2.57 -4.22
CA ASN A 137 -5.08 -2.89 -5.60
C ASN A 137 -4.03 -3.82 -6.20
N HIS A 138 -4.50 -4.70 -7.07
CA HIS A 138 -3.71 -5.60 -7.87
C HIS A 138 -4.10 -5.40 -9.33
N SER A 139 -3.19 -4.90 -10.15
CA SER A 139 -3.38 -4.71 -11.57
C SER A 139 -2.48 -5.68 -12.33
N TYR A 140 -3.03 -6.33 -13.34
CA TYR A 140 -2.32 -7.27 -14.19
C TYR A 140 -2.57 -6.93 -15.65
N ALA A 141 -1.50 -6.80 -16.41
CA ALA A 141 -1.53 -6.68 -17.86
C ALA A 141 -0.48 -7.63 -18.43
N ILE A 142 -0.87 -8.55 -19.23
CA ILE A 142 -0.14 -9.69 -19.83
C ILE A 142 1.34 -9.91 -19.41
N ALA A 143 2.19 -8.88 -19.55
CA ALA A 143 3.62 -8.93 -19.23
C ALA A 143 4.03 -8.03 -18.06
N TYR A 144 3.07 -7.44 -17.36
CA TYR A 144 3.31 -6.48 -16.27
C TYR A 144 2.27 -6.65 -15.17
N ALA A 145 2.74 -6.74 -13.95
CA ALA A 145 1.89 -6.79 -12.77
C ALA A 145 2.28 -5.68 -11.80
N LEU A 146 1.29 -5.05 -11.17
CA LEU A 146 1.43 -3.99 -10.20
C LEU A 146 0.61 -4.30 -8.96
N ARG A 147 1.21 -4.15 -7.79
CA ARG A 147 0.50 -4.10 -6.51
C ARG A 147 0.68 -2.73 -5.89
N SER A 148 -0.41 -2.15 -5.39
CA SER A 148 -0.39 -0.90 -4.64
C SER A 148 -1.08 -1.07 -3.30
N PHE A 149 -0.52 -0.46 -2.27
CA PHE A 149 -1.05 -0.45 -0.93
C PHE A 149 -0.96 0.95 -0.35
N GLU A 150 -2.07 1.48 0.14
CA GLU A 150 -2.15 2.76 0.83
C GLU A 150 -2.88 2.59 2.16
N VAL A 151 -2.28 3.05 3.23
CA VAL A 151 -2.85 2.98 4.57
C VAL A 151 -2.65 4.30 5.32
N SER A 152 -3.66 4.66 6.10
CA SER A 152 -3.58 5.70 7.13
C SER A 152 -3.57 5.02 8.49
N LEU A 153 -2.52 5.27 9.28
CA LEU A 153 -2.44 4.83 10.67
C LEU A 153 -2.90 5.95 11.59
N GLN A 154 -3.64 5.60 12.62
CA GLN A 154 -4.14 6.52 13.64
C GLN A 154 -3.88 5.96 15.02
N LEU A 155 -3.27 6.76 15.90
CA LEU A 155 -3.27 6.53 17.33
C LEU A 155 -4.46 7.29 17.92
N ILE A 156 -5.38 6.59 18.57
CA ILE A 156 -6.63 7.15 19.07
C ILE A 156 -6.80 6.86 20.56
N THR A 157 -7.51 7.73 21.28
CA THR A 157 -8.02 7.42 22.62
C THR A 157 -9.28 6.55 22.50
N LEU A 158 -9.43 5.53 23.33
CA LEU A 158 -10.57 4.61 23.29
C LEU A 158 -11.77 5.08 24.10
N ASP A 159 -11.59 6.07 24.96
CA ASP A 159 -12.65 6.69 25.76
C ASP A 159 -13.41 7.79 25.00
N GLY A 160 -12.73 8.63 24.24
CA GLY A 160 -13.28 9.75 23.48
C GLY A 160 -13.20 9.61 21.97
N ASN A 161 -12.52 8.57 21.46
CA ASN A 161 -12.23 8.40 20.02
C ASN A 161 -11.49 9.60 19.40
N SER A 162 -10.67 10.28 20.22
CA SER A 162 -9.85 11.40 19.75
C SER A 162 -8.60 10.89 19.05
N ILE A 163 -8.26 11.50 17.93
CA ILE A 163 -7.04 11.16 17.18
C ILE A 163 -5.87 11.94 17.77
N ILE A 164 -4.87 11.22 18.25
CA ILE A 164 -3.66 11.77 18.83
C ILE A 164 -2.58 11.96 17.78
N TRP A 165 -2.43 10.95 16.94
CA TRP A 165 -1.48 10.94 15.85
C TRP A 165 -2.12 10.28 14.62
N GLN A 166 -1.82 10.81 13.46
CA GLN A 166 -2.26 10.23 12.20
C GLN A 166 -1.21 10.49 11.12
N GLU A 167 -0.88 9.45 10.39
CA GLU A 167 -0.03 9.52 9.22
C GLU A 167 -0.52 8.56 8.14
N SER A 168 -0.23 8.90 6.88
CA SER A 168 -0.58 8.08 5.73
C SER A 168 0.65 7.81 4.87
N HIS A 169 0.74 6.60 4.34
CA HIS A 169 1.78 6.26 3.38
C HIS A 169 1.25 5.27 2.35
N SER A 170 1.83 5.34 1.15
CA SER A 170 1.53 4.41 0.06
C SER A 170 2.81 3.80 -0.49
N GLY A 171 2.72 2.56 -0.91
CA GLY A 171 3.79 1.85 -1.59
C GLY A 171 3.27 1.12 -2.83
N THR A 172 4.16 0.89 -3.77
CA THR A 172 3.87 0.12 -4.98
C THR A 172 5.00 -0.85 -5.26
N ARG A 173 4.66 -2.04 -5.73
CA ARG A 173 5.61 -3.02 -6.26
C ARG A 173 5.13 -3.51 -7.61
N SER A 174 6.07 -3.72 -8.52
CA SER A 174 5.76 -4.20 -9.87
C SER A 174 6.72 -5.32 -10.28
N ALA A 175 6.25 -6.18 -11.16
CA ALA A 175 7.06 -7.19 -11.82
C ALA A 175 6.68 -7.31 -13.30
N GLY A 176 7.63 -7.78 -14.11
CA GLY A 176 7.52 -7.80 -15.57
C GLY A 176 8.10 -6.54 -16.19
N GLY A 177 7.88 -6.35 -17.48
CA GLY A 177 8.42 -5.22 -18.22
C GLY A 177 7.94 -5.21 -19.68
N LEU A 178 8.41 -4.22 -20.43
CA LEU A 178 8.16 -4.18 -21.86
C LEU A 178 8.96 -5.30 -22.56
N PRO A 179 8.30 -6.18 -23.32
CA PRO A 179 8.99 -7.27 -24.02
C PRO A 179 9.86 -6.69 -25.14
N THR A 180 11.16 -6.99 -25.11
CA THR A 180 12.10 -6.59 -26.14
C THR A 180 12.20 -7.62 -27.28
N GLY A 181 11.38 -8.69 -27.23
CA GLY A 181 11.30 -9.74 -28.24
C GLY A 181 10.43 -10.90 -27.76
N PRO A 182 10.22 -11.94 -28.59
CA PRO A 182 9.37 -13.08 -28.24
C PRO A 182 9.80 -13.80 -26.95
N LEU A 183 11.10 -13.98 -26.75
CA LEU A 183 11.65 -14.60 -25.54
C LEU A 183 11.45 -13.70 -24.31
N GLY A 184 11.66 -12.40 -24.46
CA GLY A 184 11.41 -11.41 -23.41
C GLY A 184 9.93 -11.35 -23.01
N LEU A 185 9.01 -11.54 -23.95
CA LEU A 185 7.58 -11.62 -23.65
C LEU A 185 7.27 -12.81 -22.75
N VAL A 186 7.76 -14.00 -23.08
CA VAL A 186 7.53 -15.23 -22.30
C VAL A 186 8.09 -15.06 -20.88
N MET A 187 9.30 -14.53 -20.73
CA MET A 187 9.91 -14.28 -19.41
C MET A 187 9.12 -13.27 -18.61
N ASN A 188 8.69 -12.17 -19.20
CA ASN A 188 7.92 -11.14 -18.50
C ASN A 188 6.53 -11.60 -18.07
N VAL A 189 5.85 -12.40 -18.91
CA VAL A 189 4.57 -13.03 -18.55
C VAL A 189 4.75 -13.98 -17.37
N ASN A 190 5.78 -14.80 -17.39
CA ASN A 190 6.07 -15.72 -16.28
C ASN A 190 6.38 -14.97 -14.99
N ASN A 191 7.21 -13.92 -15.04
CA ASN A 191 7.56 -13.10 -13.89
C ASN A 191 6.33 -12.37 -13.33
N ALA A 192 5.49 -11.79 -14.19
CA ALA A 192 4.26 -11.11 -13.78
C ALA A 192 3.27 -12.10 -13.14
N ASN A 193 3.13 -13.30 -13.71
CA ASN A 193 2.26 -14.34 -13.14
C ASN A 193 2.78 -14.87 -11.80
N HIS A 194 4.08 -15.11 -11.69
CA HIS A 194 4.71 -15.51 -10.42
C HIS A 194 4.49 -14.45 -9.34
N PHE A 195 4.72 -13.19 -9.67
CA PHE A 195 4.50 -12.05 -8.76
C PHE A 195 3.05 -11.95 -8.30
N MET A 196 2.06 -12.20 -9.19
CA MET A 196 0.64 -12.15 -8.80
C MET A 196 0.24 -13.29 -7.86
N ASN A 197 0.88 -14.43 -7.97
CA ASN A 197 0.61 -15.60 -7.13
C ASN A 197 1.46 -15.63 -5.84
N ASP A 198 2.45 -14.74 -5.73
CA ASP A 198 3.31 -14.64 -4.57
C ASP A 198 2.55 -14.04 -3.38
N ALA A 199 2.27 -14.90 -2.38
CA ALA A 199 1.60 -14.49 -1.14
C ALA A 199 2.50 -13.58 -0.28
N ASP A 200 3.81 -13.77 -0.33
CA ASP A 200 4.78 -13.04 0.47
C ASP A 200 4.98 -11.61 -0.06
N GLY A 201 4.72 -11.40 -1.35
CA GLY A 201 4.84 -10.09 -1.99
C GLY A 201 3.88 -9.03 -1.42
N LEU A 202 2.71 -9.43 -0.91
CA LEU A 202 1.81 -8.51 -0.22
C LEU A 202 2.37 -8.16 1.16
N GLU A 203 2.81 -9.15 1.93
CA GLU A 203 3.38 -8.93 3.27
C GLU A 203 4.59 -8.01 3.18
N ALA A 204 5.50 -8.26 2.23
CA ALA A 204 6.67 -7.42 2.02
C ALA A 204 6.32 -5.98 1.61
N LEU A 205 5.23 -5.75 0.84
CA LEU A 205 4.75 -4.40 0.52
C LEU A 205 4.18 -3.70 1.75
N VAL A 206 3.38 -4.41 2.55
CA VAL A 206 2.84 -3.89 3.82
C VAL A 206 3.96 -3.56 4.79
N GLU A 207 4.97 -4.44 4.90
CA GLU A 207 6.17 -4.25 5.72
C GLU A 207 6.89 -2.94 5.38
N ASP A 208 7.14 -2.68 4.08
CA ASP A 208 7.82 -1.46 3.63
C ASP A 208 7.02 -0.20 4.00
N VAL A 209 5.70 -0.22 3.78
CA VAL A 209 4.82 0.92 4.07
C VAL A 209 4.74 1.19 5.57
N VAL A 210 4.52 0.14 6.38
CA VAL A 210 4.42 0.26 7.84
C VAL A 210 5.75 0.68 8.45
N ARG A 211 6.87 0.19 7.94
CA ARG A 211 8.21 0.61 8.36
C ARG A 211 8.45 2.10 8.14
N GLN A 212 7.97 2.68 7.04
CA GLN A 212 8.08 4.13 6.82
C GLN A 212 7.20 4.92 7.81
N LEU A 213 5.99 4.43 8.07
CA LEU A 213 5.09 5.04 9.05
C LEU A 213 5.65 4.95 10.48
N SER A 214 6.24 3.82 10.85
CA SER A 214 6.85 3.64 12.18
C SER A 214 8.04 4.59 12.41
N LYS A 215 8.84 4.87 11.38
CA LYS A 215 9.90 5.89 11.46
C LYS A 215 9.33 7.29 11.72
N ARG A 216 8.23 7.66 11.05
CA ARG A 216 7.55 8.95 11.28
C ARG A 216 6.97 9.01 12.69
N PHE A 217 6.43 7.91 13.18
CA PHE A 217 5.98 7.80 14.57
C PHE A 217 7.11 7.98 15.57
N PHE A 218 8.31 7.46 15.30
CA PHE A 218 9.49 7.67 16.14
C PHE A 218 9.85 9.16 16.25
N PHE A 219 9.80 9.91 15.17
CA PHE A 219 10.04 11.36 15.21
C PHE A 219 8.95 12.07 16.02
N PHE A 220 7.69 11.68 15.86
CA PHE A 220 6.60 12.17 16.68
C PHE A 220 6.88 11.92 18.19
N LYS A 221 7.22 10.69 18.57
CA LYS A 221 7.58 10.36 19.97
C LYS A 221 8.74 11.19 20.53
N LYS A 222 9.75 11.50 19.70
CA LYS A 222 10.93 12.26 20.13
C LYS A 222 10.64 13.74 20.37
N THR A 223 9.52 14.26 19.86
CA THR A 223 9.13 15.66 20.01
C THR A 223 8.42 15.93 21.36
N PHE A 224 8.13 14.89 22.09
CA PHE A 224 7.64 14.89 23.47
C PHE A 224 8.75 14.50 24.43
#